data_161a01d4fd62d7be82a8113871147fec
#
_entry.id   161a01d4fd62d7be82a8113871147fec
#
_cell.length_a   1.000
_cell.length_b   1.000
_cell.length_c   1.000
_cell.angle_alpha   90.00
_cell.angle_beta   90.00
_cell.angle_gamma   90.00
#
_symmetry.space_group_name_H-M   'P 1'
#
loop_
_entity.id
_entity.type
_entity.pdbx_description
1 polymer ?
#
loop_
_entity_poly.entity_id
_entity_poly.type
_entity_poly.pdbx_seq_one_letter_code
_entity_poly.pdbx_strand_id
1 'polypeptide(L)'
;MTAVWPTPAAPGDRATEPAGAVLSTHVISPGLFTGALAVAARDLLIAWRRRTDTLAALIFFVMVSSLFPLAVGPEPQTLKLMAGGVVWVAALLAGMLSLARLFNDDLADGTLEQLLIAPHPLTMLVLGKVLAHWAGSGLLVTLAAPVIAMQYGLSPGATGVLVVSLLLGTPILSLLGAVTAALTVGLRGGAMLLALLVMPLCVPVLVFGAGAVQAYEAGQGVTAHLSLLGAGLLLSLAFAPLACAQALRISLEA
;
A
#
# COMPACT_ATOMS: atom_id res chain seq x y z
N MET A 1 -11.22 -52.41 -63.00
CA MET A 1 -11.71 -51.34 -62.11
C MET A 1 -10.72 -50.22 -62.13
N THR A 2 -10.94 -49.24 -63.01
CA THR A 2 -10.06 -48.08 -63.25
C THR A 2 -10.60 -46.91 -62.45
N ALA A 3 -9.81 -46.47 -61.49
CA ALA A 3 -10.15 -45.27 -60.70
C ALA A 3 -9.95 -44.02 -61.55
N VAL A 4 -11.03 -43.29 -61.79
CA VAL A 4 -11.02 -42.00 -62.46
C VAL A 4 -10.79 -40.91 -61.41
N TRP A 5 -9.66 -40.23 -61.53
CA TRP A 5 -9.38 -39.01 -60.73
C TRP A 5 -10.09 -37.81 -61.41
N PRO A 6 -10.76 -36.95 -60.60
CA PRO A 6 -11.34 -35.75 -61.17
C PRO A 6 -10.25 -34.74 -61.54
N THR A 7 -10.36 -34.15 -62.73
CA THR A 7 -9.53 -33.08 -63.29
C THR A 7 -9.64 -31.83 -62.42
N PRO A 8 -8.50 -31.07 -62.20
CA PRO A 8 -8.54 -29.81 -61.49
C PRO A 8 -9.27 -28.74 -62.30
N ALA A 9 -10.19 -28.01 -61.66
CA ALA A 9 -10.91 -26.89 -62.26
C ALA A 9 -9.96 -25.73 -62.62
N ALA A 10 -10.32 -25.06 -63.73
CA ALA A 10 -9.58 -23.95 -64.32
C ALA A 10 -9.48 -22.71 -63.37
N PRO A 11 -8.37 -21.95 -63.43
CA PRO A 11 -8.19 -20.77 -62.57
C PRO A 11 -8.92 -19.56 -63.19
N GLY A 12 -10.14 -19.29 -62.72
CA GLY A 12 -10.90 -18.13 -63.22
C GLY A 12 -12.27 -18.03 -62.54
N ASP A 13 -12.30 -17.66 -61.30
CA ASP A 13 -13.35 -16.83 -60.66
C ASP A 13 -13.02 -16.66 -59.15
N ARG A 14 -11.98 -15.86 -58.89
CA ARG A 14 -11.86 -15.26 -57.58
C ARG A 14 -12.82 -14.09 -57.52
N ALA A 15 -14.05 -14.35 -57.08
CA ALA A 15 -14.93 -13.32 -56.60
C ALA A 15 -14.07 -12.45 -55.59
N THR A 16 -13.94 -11.21 -55.94
CA THR A 16 -13.33 -10.17 -55.09
C THR A 16 -14.17 -10.13 -53.82
N GLU A 17 -13.72 -10.83 -52.76
CA GLU A 17 -14.21 -10.55 -51.44
C GLU A 17 -13.99 -9.06 -51.19
N PRO A 18 -15.03 -8.31 -50.77
CA PRO A 18 -14.83 -6.95 -50.32
C PRO A 18 -13.84 -6.99 -49.17
N ALA A 19 -12.71 -6.29 -49.32
CA ALA A 19 -11.70 -6.09 -48.29
C ALA A 19 -12.44 -5.81 -46.96
N GLY A 20 -12.37 -6.80 -46.08
CA GLY A 20 -13.02 -6.72 -44.79
C GLY A 20 -12.68 -5.40 -44.15
N ALA A 21 -13.70 -4.62 -43.86
CA ALA A 21 -13.60 -3.48 -43.00
C ALA A 21 -12.95 -3.99 -41.72
N VAL A 22 -11.65 -3.78 -41.59
CA VAL A 22 -10.96 -3.88 -40.29
C VAL A 22 -11.70 -2.88 -39.42
N LEU A 23 -12.67 -3.39 -38.67
CA LEU A 23 -13.24 -2.66 -37.55
C LEU A 23 -12.01 -2.28 -36.70
N SER A 24 -11.52 -1.08 -36.94
CA SER A 24 -10.66 -0.40 -35.99
C SER A 24 -11.49 -0.27 -34.71
N THR A 25 -11.48 -1.32 -33.91
CA THR A 25 -11.83 -1.21 -32.51
C THR A 25 -10.87 -0.12 -32.02
N HIS A 26 -11.40 1.10 -31.90
CA HIS A 26 -10.79 2.12 -31.07
C HIS A 26 -10.66 1.44 -29.71
N VAL A 27 -9.49 0.85 -29.46
CA VAL A 27 -9.03 0.52 -28.10
C VAL A 27 -8.95 1.89 -27.46
N ILE A 28 -10.03 2.26 -26.75
CA ILE A 28 -10.03 3.41 -25.87
C ILE A 28 -8.82 3.15 -24.99
N SER A 29 -7.75 3.91 -25.21
CA SER A 29 -6.58 3.84 -24.33
C SER A 29 -7.13 4.18 -22.94
N PRO A 30 -7.24 3.23 -22.00
CA PRO A 30 -7.77 3.52 -20.68
C PRO A 30 -6.86 4.58 -20.11
N GLY A 31 -7.42 5.69 -19.62
CA GLY A 31 -6.65 6.78 -19.07
C GLY A 31 -5.68 6.25 -18.02
N LEU A 32 -4.50 6.83 -17.90
CA LEU A 32 -3.41 6.38 -17.01
C LEU A 32 -3.90 6.05 -15.58
N PHE A 33 -4.91 6.76 -15.10
CA PHE A 33 -5.50 6.58 -13.77
C PHE A 33 -6.57 5.49 -13.70
N THR A 34 -7.18 5.08 -14.82
CA THR A 34 -8.26 4.08 -14.78
C THR A 34 -7.75 2.71 -14.35
N GLY A 35 -6.53 2.33 -14.76
CA GLY A 35 -5.88 1.11 -14.31
C GLY A 35 -5.58 1.11 -12.80
N ALA A 36 -5.04 2.23 -12.29
CA ALA A 36 -4.76 2.38 -10.85
C ALA A 36 -6.04 2.28 -10.01
N LEU A 37 -7.12 2.96 -10.44
CA LEU A 37 -8.41 2.92 -9.76
C LEU A 37 -9.06 1.53 -9.83
N ALA A 38 -8.94 0.83 -10.94
CA ALA A 38 -9.47 -0.53 -11.08
C ALA A 38 -8.76 -1.51 -10.13
N VAL A 39 -7.42 -1.44 -10.02
CA VAL A 39 -6.64 -2.24 -9.08
C VAL A 39 -6.98 -1.86 -7.64
N ALA A 40 -7.03 -0.56 -7.32
CA ALA A 40 -7.40 -0.10 -5.99
C ALA A 40 -8.79 -0.58 -5.57
N ALA A 41 -9.78 -0.47 -6.46
CA ALA A 41 -11.15 -0.94 -6.20
C ALA A 41 -11.21 -2.46 -6.01
N ARG A 42 -10.49 -3.23 -6.85
CA ARG A 42 -10.39 -4.69 -6.71
C ARG A 42 -9.82 -5.07 -5.35
N ASP A 43 -8.65 -4.51 -5.01
CA ASP A 43 -7.94 -4.87 -3.78
C ASP A 43 -8.72 -4.42 -2.53
N LEU A 44 -9.40 -3.27 -2.59
CA LEU A 44 -10.27 -2.81 -1.50
C LEU A 44 -11.49 -3.71 -1.32
N LEU A 45 -12.09 -4.21 -2.41
CA LEU A 45 -13.17 -5.19 -2.35
C LEU A 45 -12.69 -6.53 -1.77
N ILE A 46 -11.47 -6.98 -2.11
CA ILE A 46 -10.86 -8.19 -1.54
C ILE A 46 -10.61 -7.98 -0.06
N ALA A 47 -10.04 -6.85 0.35
CA ALA A 47 -9.81 -6.49 1.75
C ALA A 47 -11.12 -6.45 2.55
N TRP A 48 -12.19 -5.90 1.97
CA TRP A 48 -13.52 -5.89 2.58
C TRP A 48 -14.10 -7.29 2.76
N ARG A 49 -13.86 -8.20 1.81
CA ARG A 49 -14.29 -9.59 1.91
C ARG A 49 -13.44 -10.40 2.89
N ARG A 50 -12.14 -10.15 2.94
CA ARG A 50 -11.18 -10.77 3.89
C ARG A 50 -11.06 -9.93 5.18
N ARG A 51 -12.20 -9.64 5.84
CA ARG A 51 -12.28 -8.79 7.05
C ARG A 51 -11.33 -9.21 8.16
N THR A 52 -11.06 -10.51 8.29
CA THR A 52 -10.16 -11.06 9.31
C THR A 52 -8.75 -10.49 9.24
N ASP A 53 -8.20 -10.28 8.05
CA ASP A 53 -6.84 -9.80 7.87
C ASP A 53 -6.73 -8.30 8.16
N THR A 54 -7.69 -7.52 7.68
CA THR A 54 -7.81 -6.08 7.96
C THR A 54 -8.05 -5.82 9.46
N LEU A 55 -8.94 -6.60 10.07
CA LEU A 55 -9.23 -6.51 11.50
C LEU A 55 -8.04 -6.96 12.35
N ALA A 56 -7.24 -7.93 11.90
CA ALA A 56 -6.06 -8.38 12.65
C ALA A 56 -5.05 -7.25 12.87
N ALA A 57 -4.76 -6.44 11.85
CA ALA A 57 -3.87 -5.28 11.97
C ALA A 57 -4.44 -4.22 12.92
N LEU A 58 -5.75 -3.93 12.84
CA LEU A 58 -6.43 -2.99 13.72
C LEU A 58 -6.47 -3.49 15.17
N ILE A 59 -6.83 -4.76 15.39
CA ILE A 59 -6.85 -5.37 16.73
C ILE A 59 -5.43 -5.36 17.32
N PHE A 60 -4.43 -5.70 16.52
CA PHE A 60 -3.03 -5.64 16.95
C PHE A 60 -2.62 -4.22 17.38
N PHE A 61 -2.97 -3.20 16.58
CA PHE A 61 -2.74 -1.80 16.92
C PHE A 61 -3.39 -1.42 18.26
N VAL A 62 -4.67 -1.72 18.43
CA VAL A 62 -5.42 -1.42 19.67
C VAL A 62 -4.83 -2.17 20.86
N MET A 63 -4.55 -3.48 20.69
CA MET A 63 -3.92 -4.28 21.76
C MET A 63 -2.59 -3.71 22.20
N VAL A 64 -1.64 -3.52 21.26
CA VAL A 64 -0.31 -2.99 21.60
C VAL A 64 -0.43 -1.63 22.27
N SER A 65 -1.21 -0.71 21.70
CA SER A 65 -1.38 0.62 22.26
C SER A 65 -2.01 0.61 23.66
N SER A 66 -2.95 -0.31 23.94
CA SER A 66 -3.65 -0.38 25.23
C SER A 66 -2.84 -1.12 26.32
N LEU A 67 -1.89 -1.98 25.94
CA LEU A 67 -1.04 -2.67 26.90
C LEU A 67 -0.09 -1.73 27.66
N PHE A 68 0.37 -0.65 26.99
CA PHE A 68 1.32 0.30 27.62
C PHE A 68 0.71 1.04 28.82
N PRO A 69 -0.49 1.63 28.76
CA PRO A 69 -1.13 2.24 29.91
C PRO A 69 -1.35 1.25 31.07
N LEU A 70 -1.63 -0.01 30.74
CA LEU A 70 -1.81 -1.06 31.78
C LEU A 70 -0.47 -1.45 32.41
N ALA A 71 0.64 -1.45 31.65
CA ALA A 71 1.95 -1.85 32.15
C ALA A 71 2.65 -0.73 32.95
N VAL A 72 2.49 0.52 32.54
CA VAL A 72 3.16 1.69 33.17
C VAL A 72 2.39 2.18 34.40
N GLY A 73 1.07 1.96 34.43
CA GLY A 73 0.20 2.45 35.49
C GLY A 73 -0.47 3.78 35.16
N PRO A 74 -1.35 4.28 36.04
CA PRO A 74 -2.29 5.36 35.74
C PRO A 74 -1.71 6.78 35.90
N GLU A 75 -0.39 6.95 35.86
CA GLU A 75 0.22 8.27 35.99
C GLU A 75 0.00 9.13 34.72
N PRO A 76 -0.84 10.21 34.78
CA PRO A 76 -1.26 10.91 33.59
C PRO A 76 -0.12 11.61 32.83
N GLN A 77 0.91 12.10 33.54
CA GLN A 77 2.03 12.81 32.91
C GLN A 77 2.89 11.85 32.10
N THR A 78 3.23 10.70 32.66
CA THR A 78 4.02 9.67 32.00
C THR A 78 3.27 9.12 30.78
N LEU A 79 1.96 8.87 30.88
CA LEU A 79 1.16 8.41 29.77
C LEU A 79 1.13 9.41 28.62
N LYS A 80 0.97 10.70 28.89
CA LYS A 80 0.98 11.75 27.84
C LYS A 80 2.33 11.83 27.13
N LEU A 81 3.43 11.77 27.88
CA LEU A 81 4.77 11.85 27.29
C LEU A 81 5.07 10.71 26.32
N MET A 82 4.60 9.50 26.62
CA MET A 82 4.87 8.34 25.79
C MET A 82 3.82 8.11 24.68
N ALA A 83 2.68 8.77 24.74
CA ALA A 83 1.55 8.55 23.84
C ALA A 83 1.93 8.60 22.35
N GLY A 84 2.59 9.67 21.93
CA GLY A 84 3.01 9.83 20.54
C GLY A 84 3.90 8.70 20.05
N GLY A 85 4.92 8.32 20.85
CA GLY A 85 5.85 7.26 20.52
C GLY A 85 5.18 5.90 20.44
N VAL A 86 4.39 5.54 21.46
CA VAL A 86 3.70 4.23 21.52
C VAL A 86 2.70 4.07 20.37
N VAL A 87 1.86 5.08 20.14
CA VAL A 87 0.86 5.02 19.06
C VAL A 87 1.54 4.89 17.68
N TRP A 88 2.64 5.61 17.46
CA TRP A 88 3.37 5.53 16.20
C TRP A 88 4.09 4.19 16.02
N VAL A 89 4.71 3.64 17.06
CA VAL A 89 5.32 2.31 17.02
C VAL A 89 4.25 1.24 16.76
N ALA A 90 3.12 1.31 17.46
CA ALA A 90 2.02 0.39 17.25
C ALA A 90 1.45 0.48 15.82
N ALA A 91 1.33 1.69 15.26
CA ALA A 91 0.90 1.92 13.88
C ALA A 91 1.89 1.32 12.86
N LEU A 92 3.20 1.49 13.08
CA LEU A 92 4.23 0.88 12.24
C LEU A 92 4.15 -0.65 12.27
N LEU A 93 4.07 -1.24 13.46
CA LEU A 93 4.00 -2.70 13.62
C LEU A 93 2.72 -3.28 12.99
N ALA A 94 1.58 -2.62 13.17
CA ALA A 94 0.33 -3.02 12.55
C ALA A 94 0.39 -2.94 11.01
N GLY A 95 1.01 -1.88 10.48
CA GLY A 95 1.26 -1.73 9.04
C GLY A 95 2.15 -2.83 8.49
N MET A 96 3.22 -3.21 9.20
CA MET A 96 4.11 -4.29 8.77
C MET A 96 3.41 -5.64 8.66
N LEU A 97 2.44 -5.92 9.53
CA LEU A 97 1.67 -7.17 9.49
C LEU A 97 0.88 -7.32 8.18
N SER A 98 0.35 -6.22 7.64
CA SER A 98 -0.36 -6.20 6.36
C SER A 98 0.57 -6.13 5.14
N LEU A 99 1.72 -5.43 5.26
CA LEU A 99 2.70 -5.28 4.19
C LEU A 99 3.30 -6.61 3.73
N ALA A 100 3.51 -7.55 4.64
CA ALA A 100 4.05 -8.88 4.33
C ALA A 100 3.18 -9.66 3.31
N ARG A 101 1.90 -9.33 3.18
CA ARG A 101 0.97 -9.97 2.25
C ARG A 101 0.75 -9.19 0.95
N LEU A 102 1.21 -7.93 0.89
CA LEU A 102 0.88 -6.98 -0.18
C LEU A 102 1.12 -7.54 -1.61
N PHE A 103 2.22 -8.25 -1.82
CA PHE A 103 2.56 -8.86 -3.11
C PHE A 103 2.63 -10.38 -3.07
N ASN A 104 2.79 -10.99 -1.89
CA ASN A 104 2.91 -12.43 -1.77
C ASN A 104 1.61 -13.17 -2.11
N ASP A 105 0.46 -12.60 -1.77
CA ASP A 105 -0.84 -13.17 -2.13
C ASP A 105 -1.04 -13.14 -3.66
N ASP A 106 -0.69 -12.02 -4.32
CA ASP A 106 -0.77 -11.91 -5.79
C ASP A 106 0.24 -12.81 -6.52
N LEU A 107 1.40 -13.05 -5.92
CA LEU A 107 2.36 -14.02 -6.46
C LEU A 107 1.81 -15.44 -6.39
N ALA A 108 1.22 -15.81 -5.24
CA ALA A 108 0.64 -17.13 -5.04
C ALA A 108 -0.56 -17.40 -5.99
N ASP A 109 -1.35 -16.38 -6.28
CA ASP A 109 -2.53 -16.47 -7.17
C ASP A 109 -2.18 -16.26 -8.66
N GLY A 110 -0.92 -15.97 -9.03
CA GLY A 110 -0.49 -15.66 -10.41
C GLY A 110 -0.97 -14.29 -10.93
N THR A 111 -1.59 -13.48 -10.09
CA THR A 111 -2.08 -12.13 -10.45
C THR A 111 -0.93 -11.16 -10.67
N LEU A 112 0.19 -11.35 -9.96
CA LEU A 112 1.36 -10.47 -10.07
C LEU A 112 1.98 -10.52 -11.48
N GLU A 113 2.03 -11.71 -12.10
CA GLU A 113 2.47 -11.89 -13.47
C GLU A 113 1.53 -11.20 -14.47
N GLN A 114 0.22 -11.27 -14.24
CA GLN A 114 -0.78 -10.57 -15.06
C GLN A 114 -0.62 -9.04 -14.98
N LEU A 115 -0.25 -8.50 -13.81
CA LEU A 115 0.02 -7.07 -13.64
C LEU A 115 1.24 -6.61 -14.46
N LEU A 116 2.26 -7.47 -14.62
CA LEU A 116 3.45 -7.15 -15.41
C LEU A 116 3.19 -7.05 -16.91
N ILE A 117 2.30 -7.89 -17.44
CA ILE A 117 1.93 -7.91 -18.87
C ILE A 117 0.74 -7.00 -19.19
N ALA A 118 0.15 -6.36 -18.18
CA ALA A 118 -0.98 -5.46 -18.38
C ALA A 118 -0.61 -4.24 -19.26
N PRO A 119 -1.55 -3.73 -20.08
CA PRO A 119 -1.29 -2.61 -20.98
C PRO A 119 -1.12 -1.26 -20.26
N HIS A 120 -1.15 -1.23 -18.95
CA HIS A 120 -0.99 -0.05 -18.12
C HIS A 120 0.42 0.05 -17.53
N PRO A 121 0.95 1.26 -17.27
CA PRO A 121 2.22 1.41 -16.58
C PRO A 121 2.19 0.74 -15.20
N LEU A 122 3.14 -0.15 -14.93
CA LEU A 122 3.23 -0.89 -13.67
C LEU A 122 3.27 0.04 -12.44
N THR A 123 3.90 1.20 -12.58
CA THR A 123 3.92 2.26 -11.54
C THR A 123 2.52 2.70 -11.11
N MET A 124 1.59 2.83 -12.06
CA MET A 124 0.21 3.23 -11.76
C MET A 124 -0.57 2.10 -11.08
N LEU A 125 -0.34 0.85 -11.51
CA LEU A 125 -0.96 -0.33 -10.90
C LEU A 125 -0.46 -0.52 -9.45
N VAL A 126 0.84 -0.34 -9.22
CA VAL A 126 1.45 -0.35 -7.88
C VAL A 126 0.87 0.76 -7.01
N LEU A 127 0.73 1.98 -7.54
CA LEU A 127 0.13 3.09 -6.79
C LEU A 127 -1.30 2.75 -6.36
N GLY A 128 -2.11 2.18 -7.26
CA GLY A 128 -3.45 1.72 -6.94
C GLY A 128 -3.46 0.69 -5.80
N LYS A 129 -2.53 -0.26 -5.85
CA LYS A 129 -2.37 -1.29 -4.84
C LYS A 129 -1.94 -0.74 -3.47
N VAL A 130 -1.00 0.20 -3.45
CA VAL A 130 -0.56 0.87 -2.22
C VAL A 130 -1.67 1.73 -1.62
N LEU A 131 -2.48 2.40 -2.45
CA LEU A 131 -3.64 3.15 -1.99
C LEU A 131 -4.68 2.24 -1.33
N ALA A 132 -4.97 1.07 -1.92
CA ALA A 132 -5.87 0.09 -1.32
C ALA A 132 -5.33 -0.44 0.02
N HIS A 133 -4.02 -0.75 0.08
CA HIS A 133 -3.36 -1.16 1.31
C HIS A 133 -3.46 -0.09 2.39
N TRP A 134 -3.14 1.16 2.06
CA TRP A 134 -3.24 2.27 3.00
C TRP A 134 -4.68 2.47 3.51
N ALA A 135 -5.67 2.42 2.63
CA ALA A 135 -7.07 2.54 3.01
C ALA A 135 -7.54 1.40 3.92
N GLY A 136 -7.05 0.18 3.68
CA GLY A 136 -7.40 -1.01 4.48
C GLY A 136 -6.61 -1.15 5.78
N SER A 137 -5.48 -0.47 5.95
CA SER A 137 -4.63 -0.57 7.14
C SER A 137 -4.37 0.79 7.79
N GLY A 138 -3.62 1.68 7.13
CA GLY A 138 -3.18 2.96 7.69
C GLY A 138 -4.33 3.91 8.02
N LEU A 139 -5.34 3.99 7.17
CA LEU A 139 -6.51 4.82 7.40
C LEU A 139 -7.33 4.31 8.60
N LEU A 140 -7.50 2.99 8.74
CA LEU A 140 -8.22 2.41 9.88
C LEU A 140 -7.49 2.67 11.21
N VAL A 141 -6.16 2.55 11.22
CA VAL A 141 -5.32 2.91 12.37
C VAL A 141 -5.49 4.39 12.71
N THR A 142 -5.47 5.27 11.71
CA THR A 142 -5.67 6.72 11.89
C THR A 142 -7.05 7.04 12.46
N LEU A 143 -8.11 6.34 12.01
CA LEU A 143 -9.47 6.51 12.53
C LEU A 143 -9.61 5.96 13.97
N ALA A 144 -8.85 4.95 14.34
CA ALA A 144 -8.84 4.41 15.72
C ALA A 144 -7.99 5.27 16.68
N ALA A 145 -7.06 6.06 16.18
CA ALA A 145 -6.11 6.82 16.99
C ALA A 145 -6.77 7.77 18.01
N PRO A 146 -7.91 8.46 17.74
CA PRO A 146 -8.57 9.29 18.75
C PRO A 146 -9.03 8.49 19.98
N VAL A 147 -9.49 7.25 19.81
CA VAL A 147 -9.91 6.39 20.92
C VAL A 147 -8.70 6.03 21.78
N ILE A 148 -7.57 5.71 21.14
CA ILE A 148 -6.33 5.45 21.86
C ILE A 148 -5.82 6.71 22.56
N ALA A 149 -5.86 7.87 21.89
CA ALA A 149 -5.46 9.16 22.47
C ALA A 149 -6.20 9.47 23.79
N MET A 150 -7.48 9.12 23.87
CA MET A 150 -8.27 9.27 25.09
C MET A 150 -7.74 8.39 26.23
N GLN A 151 -7.27 7.17 25.96
CA GLN A 151 -6.67 6.29 26.97
C GLN A 151 -5.40 6.88 27.58
N TYR A 152 -4.65 7.66 26.78
CA TYR A 152 -3.43 8.35 27.23
C TYR A 152 -3.71 9.74 27.85
N GLY A 153 -4.96 10.17 27.86
CA GLY A 153 -5.36 11.48 28.38
C GLY A 153 -4.81 12.66 27.58
N LEU A 154 -4.60 12.48 26.26
CA LEU A 154 -4.16 13.57 25.39
C LEU A 154 -5.24 14.65 25.30
N SER A 155 -4.80 15.92 25.19
CA SER A 155 -5.70 17.04 24.93
C SER A 155 -6.35 16.92 23.55
N PRO A 156 -7.53 17.53 23.33
CA PRO A 156 -8.16 17.51 22.00
C PRO A 156 -7.26 18.04 20.88
N GLY A 157 -6.44 19.06 21.20
CA GLY A 157 -5.47 19.60 20.24
C GLY A 157 -4.34 18.61 19.92
N ALA A 158 -3.76 17.94 20.93
CA ALA A 158 -2.75 16.91 20.73
C ALA A 158 -3.31 15.70 19.97
N THR A 159 -4.56 15.31 20.24
CA THR A 159 -5.26 14.29 19.45
C THR A 159 -5.40 14.69 18.00
N GLY A 160 -5.74 15.95 17.70
CA GLY A 160 -5.78 16.48 16.35
C GLY A 160 -4.42 16.39 15.64
N VAL A 161 -3.35 16.78 16.34
CA VAL A 161 -1.97 16.66 15.82
C VAL A 161 -1.59 15.20 15.57
N LEU A 162 -1.94 14.29 16.47
CA LEU A 162 -1.73 12.85 16.29
C LEU A 162 -2.42 12.33 15.03
N VAL A 163 -3.70 12.65 14.85
CA VAL A 163 -4.48 12.22 13.66
C VAL A 163 -3.87 12.78 12.37
N VAL A 164 -3.53 14.08 12.35
CA VAL A 164 -2.91 14.71 11.15
C VAL A 164 -1.55 14.09 10.86
N SER A 165 -0.72 13.88 11.88
CA SER A 165 0.59 13.25 11.70
C SER A 165 0.46 11.82 11.17
N LEU A 166 -0.46 11.02 11.68
CA LEU A 166 -0.76 9.68 11.19
C LEU A 166 -1.32 9.71 9.76
N LEU A 167 -2.21 10.65 9.43
CA LEU A 167 -2.77 10.79 8.10
C LEU A 167 -1.69 11.11 7.05
N LEU A 168 -0.68 11.89 7.41
CA LEU A 168 0.46 12.19 6.55
C LEU A 168 1.49 11.04 6.51
N GLY A 169 1.74 10.41 7.65
CA GLY A 169 2.82 9.45 7.78
C GLY A 169 2.45 8.02 7.41
N THR A 170 1.21 7.56 7.66
CA THR A 170 0.81 6.19 7.32
C THR A 170 0.83 5.91 5.81
N PRO A 171 0.52 6.86 4.90
CA PRO A 171 0.76 6.64 3.47
C PRO A 171 2.25 6.48 3.13
N ILE A 172 3.13 7.23 3.81
CA ILE A 172 4.59 7.08 3.63
C ILE A 172 5.01 5.66 4.04
N LEU A 173 4.53 5.17 5.20
CA LEU A 173 4.81 3.81 5.65
C LEU A 173 4.34 2.76 4.63
N SER A 174 3.16 2.94 4.03
CA SER A 174 2.63 2.05 2.99
C SER A 174 3.47 2.10 1.71
N LEU A 175 3.91 3.29 1.28
CA LEU A 175 4.74 3.47 0.09
C LEU A 175 6.13 2.87 0.25
N LEU A 176 6.83 3.19 1.34
CA LEU A 176 8.16 2.66 1.64
C LEU A 176 8.10 1.15 1.91
N GLY A 177 7.07 0.72 2.63
CA GLY A 177 6.82 -0.68 2.89
C GLY A 177 6.54 -1.48 1.61
N ALA A 178 5.84 -0.90 0.63
CA ALA A 178 5.61 -1.55 -0.66
C ALA A 178 6.92 -1.77 -1.44
N VAL A 179 7.86 -0.82 -1.40
CA VAL A 179 9.18 -1.00 -2.03
C VAL A 179 9.91 -2.19 -1.41
N THR A 180 9.94 -2.27 -0.08
CA THR A 180 10.62 -3.38 0.62
C THR A 180 9.88 -4.71 0.43
N ALA A 181 8.55 -4.70 0.37
CA ALA A 181 7.75 -5.88 0.06
C ALA A 181 8.01 -6.39 -1.36
N ALA A 182 8.18 -5.49 -2.34
CA ALA A 182 8.52 -5.85 -3.71
C ALA A 182 9.93 -6.47 -3.82
N LEU A 183 10.90 -5.95 -3.06
CA LEU A 183 12.27 -6.50 -3.01
C LEU A 183 12.35 -7.88 -2.34
N THR A 184 11.39 -8.23 -1.50
CA THR A 184 11.41 -9.48 -0.72
C THR A 184 10.35 -10.49 -1.18
N VAL A 185 9.58 -10.17 -2.22
CA VAL A 185 8.56 -11.05 -2.78
C VAL A 185 9.20 -12.34 -3.33
N GLY A 186 8.59 -13.49 -3.02
CA GLY A 186 9.09 -14.80 -3.47
C GLY A 186 10.31 -15.34 -2.72
N LEU A 187 10.96 -14.54 -1.85
CA LEU A 187 12.13 -14.99 -1.11
C LEU A 187 11.75 -15.86 0.10
N ARG A 188 12.51 -16.94 0.33
CA ARG A 188 12.41 -17.71 1.57
C ARG A 188 12.81 -16.83 2.75
N GLY A 189 11.90 -16.65 3.74
CA GLY A 189 12.13 -15.75 4.85
C GLY A 189 11.88 -14.26 4.52
N GLY A 190 11.23 -13.97 3.40
CA GLY A 190 10.96 -12.59 2.93
C GLY A 190 10.32 -11.69 3.98
N ALA A 191 9.45 -12.20 4.84
CA ALA A 191 8.86 -11.43 5.93
C ALA A 191 9.89 -10.90 6.95
N MET A 192 10.93 -11.67 7.26
CA MET A 192 12.01 -11.23 8.14
C MET A 192 12.88 -10.16 7.46
N LEU A 193 13.21 -10.36 6.18
CA LEU A 193 13.95 -9.39 5.38
C LEU A 193 13.16 -8.08 5.20
N LEU A 194 11.85 -8.17 4.98
CA LEU A 194 10.96 -7.02 4.91
C LEU A 194 11.05 -6.21 6.21
N ALA A 195 10.92 -6.85 7.37
CA ALA A 195 11.01 -6.19 8.65
C ALA A 195 12.36 -5.46 8.82
N LEU A 196 13.46 -6.13 8.46
CA LEU A 196 14.81 -5.57 8.57
C LEU A 196 15.01 -4.34 7.67
N LEU A 197 14.42 -4.35 6.47
CA LEU A 197 14.53 -3.25 5.50
C LEU A 197 13.58 -2.08 5.83
N VAL A 198 12.34 -2.38 6.26
CA VAL A 198 11.33 -1.35 6.58
C VAL A 198 11.73 -0.55 7.80
N MET A 199 12.24 -1.19 8.86
CA MET A 199 12.53 -0.53 10.14
C MET A 199 13.39 0.73 9.98
N PRO A 200 14.63 0.68 9.44
CA PRO A 200 15.46 1.87 9.33
C PRO A 200 14.88 2.93 8.40
N LEU A 201 14.16 2.50 7.36
CA LEU A 201 13.55 3.40 6.38
C LEU A 201 12.38 4.20 6.97
N CYS A 202 11.66 3.62 7.93
CA CYS A 202 10.51 4.24 8.57
C CYS A 202 10.87 5.06 9.84
N VAL A 203 12.11 4.95 10.36
CA VAL A 203 12.55 5.71 11.55
C VAL A 203 12.34 7.22 11.40
N PRO A 204 12.70 7.89 10.29
CA PRO A 204 12.48 9.33 10.16
C PRO A 204 10.99 9.70 10.27
N VAL A 205 10.11 8.91 9.65
CA VAL A 205 8.65 9.13 9.69
C VAL A 205 8.13 9.03 11.11
N LEU A 206 8.60 8.01 11.85
CA LEU A 206 8.24 7.78 13.23
C LEU A 206 8.73 8.90 14.14
N VAL A 207 9.97 9.37 13.97
CA VAL A 207 10.55 10.46 14.76
C VAL A 207 9.78 11.76 14.56
N PHE A 208 9.46 12.13 13.32
CA PHE A 208 8.70 13.35 13.06
C PHE A 208 7.23 13.22 13.45
N GLY A 209 6.63 12.05 13.27
CA GLY A 209 5.24 11.81 13.63
C GLY A 209 5.00 11.83 15.15
N ALA A 210 5.79 11.09 15.90
CA ALA A 210 5.74 11.08 17.36
C ALA A 210 6.18 12.42 17.94
N GLY A 211 7.24 13.03 17.37
CA GLY A 211 7.76 14.32 17.76
C GLY A 211 6.75 15.47 17.62
N ALA A 212 5.87 15.42 16.61
CA ALA A 212 4.81 16.42 16.47
C ALA A 212 3.86 16.45 17.68
N VAL A 213 3.48 15.29 18.20
CA VAL A 213 2.61 15.19 19.37
C VAL A 213 3.32 15.68 20.63
N GLN A 214 4.59 15.29 20.81
CA GLN A 214 5.40 15.73 21.96
C GLN A 214 5.65 17.24 21.92
N ALA A 215 5.95 17.80 20.75
CA ALA A 215 6.14 19.24 20.58
C ALA A 215 4.87 20.02 20.94
N TYR A 216 3.70 19.52 20.55
CA TYR A 216 2.42 20.15 20.89
C TYR A 216 2.16 20.14 22.41
N GLU A 217 2.33 19.00 23.08
CA GLU A 217 2.14 18.88 24.53
C GLU A 217 3.17 19.74 25.31
N ALA A 218 4.35 19.96 24.75
CA ALA A 218 5.35 20.87 25.32
C ALA A 218 5.10 22.37 25.01
N GLY A 219 3.96 22.71 24.37
CA GLY A 219 3.64 24.08 23.96
C GLY A 219 4.53 24.63 22.84
N GLN A 220 5.21 23.75 22.09
CA GLN A 220 6.06 24.11 20.97
C GLN A 220 5.28 24.06 19.64
N GLY A 221 5.84 24.72 18.61
CA GLY A 221 5.23 24.69 17.28
C GLY A 221 5.38 23.32 16.58
N VAL A 222 4.29 22.83 16.01
CA VAL A 222 4.25 21.53 15.30
C VAL A 222 4.56 21.64 13.81
N THR A 223 4.63 22.86 13.26
CA THR A 223 4.73 23.15 11.83
C THR A 223 5.92 22.46 11.17
N ALA A 224 7.08 22.48 11.83
CA ALA A 224 8.29 21.84 11.30
C ALA A 224 8.12 20.32 11.13
N HIS A 225 7.54 19.66 12.12
CA HIS A 225 7.31 18.21 12.10
C HIS A 225 6.31 17.82 11.00
N LEU A 226 5.18 18.53 10.91
CA LEU A 226 4.14 18.25 9.91
C LEU A 226 4.60 18.60 8.49
N SER A 227 5.39 19.69 8.31
CA SER A 227 5.94 20.03 6.99
C SER A 227 6.97 19.01 6.50
N LEU A 228 7.81 18.46 7.40
CA LEU A 228 8.74 17.38 7.07
C LEU A 228 8.01 16.08 6.70
N LEU A 229 6.92 15.73 7.41
CA LEU A 229 6.05 14.61 7.02
C LEU A 229 5.40 14.86 5.66
N GLY A 230 4.88 16.07 5.42
CA GLY A 230 4.31 16.43 4.12
C GLY A 230 5.32 16.35 2.97
N ALA A 231 6.53 16.85 3.18
CA ALA A 231 7.63 16.75 2.22
C ALA A 231 8.02 15.28 1.98
N GLY A 232 8.11 14.48 3.05
CA GLY A 232 8.35 13.04 2.97
C GLY A 232 7.26 12.29 2.19
N LEU A 233 6.00 12.69 2.36
CA LEU A 233 4.88 12.12 1.60
C LEU A 233 5.01 12.43 0.10
N LEU A 234 5.26 13.68 -0.26
CA LEU A 234 5.45 14.08 -1.66
C LEU A 234 6.62 13.35 -2.31
N LEU A 235 7.75 13.25 -1.59
CA LEU A 235 8.92 12.52 -2.05
C LEU A 235 8.61 11.03 -2.25
N SER A 236 7.95 10.41 -1.27
CA SER A 236 7.57 9.00 -1.34
C SER A 236 6.57 8.73 -2.48
N LEU A 237 5.60 9.61 -2.70
CA LEU A 237 4.66 9.51 -3.83
C LEU A 237 5.36 9.60 -5.19
N ALA A 238 6.41 10.42 -5.31
CA ALA A 238 7.17 10.57 -6.55
C ALA A 238 8.08 9.37 -6.83
N PHE A 239 8.77 8.85 -5.83
CA PHE A 239 9.83 7.85 -6.03
C PHE A 239 9.44 6.42 -5.69
N ALA A 240 8.63 6.19 -4.66
CA ALA A 240 8.34 4.83 -4.20
C ALA A 240 7.58 3.98 -5.24
N PRO A 241 6.60 4.47 -6.01
CA PRO A 241 5.95 3.66 -7.04
C PRO A 241 6.90 3.26 -8.17
N LEU A 242 7.86 4.14 -8.52
CA LEU A 242 8.89 3.84 -9.52
C LEU A 242 9.85 2.76 -9.01
N ALA A 243 10.37 2.94 -7.80
CA ALA A 243 11.28 1.98 -7.17
C ALA A 243 10.61 0.61 -6.99
N CYS A 244 9.35 0.60 -6.53
CA CYS A 244 8.57 -0.61 -6.36
C CYS A 244 8.33 -1.36 -7.69
N ALA A 245 7.98 -0.63 -8.77
CA ALA A 245 7.79 -1.22 -10.10
C ALA A 245 9.08 -1.85 -10.63
N GLN A 246 10.23 -1.23 -10.42
CA GLN A 246 11.53 -1.79 -10.82
C GLN A 246 11.90 -3.00 -9.96
N ALA A 247 11.66 -2.93 -8.64
CA ALA A 247 11.92 -4.04 -7.73
C ALA A 247 11.11 -5.29 -8.12
N LEU A 248 9.82 -5.14 -8.45
CA LEU A 248 8.97 -6.24 -8.90
C LEU A 248 9.49 -6.88 -10.19
N ARG A 249 9.93 -6.09 -11.17
CA ARG A 249 10.50 -6.63 -12.41
C ARG A 249 11.73 -7.47 -12.13
N ILE A 250 12.67 -6.96 -11.36
CA ILE A 250 13.91 -7.66 -11.01
C ILE A 250 13.60 -8.95 -10.22
N SER A 251 12.68 -8.90 -9.26
CA SER A 251 12.35 -10.06 -8.41
C SER A 251 11.65 -11.21 -9.16
N LEU A 252 10.98 -10.91 -10.28
CA LEU A 252 10.26 -11.91 -11.07
C LEU A 252 11.06 -12.40 -12.29
N GLU A 253 12.12 -11.68 -12.68
CA GLU A 253 13.05 -12.10 -13.73
C GLU A 253 14.22 -12.96 -13.18
N ALA A 254 14.41 -13.00 -11.85
CA ALA A 254 15.47 -13.74 -11.16
C ALA A 254 15.06 -15.18 -10.83
#